data_c48e1859fde06da2d75fc25371a45aaa
#
_entry.id   c48e1859fde06da2d75fc25371a45aaa
#
_cell.length_a   1.000
_cell.length_b   1.000
_cell.length_c   1.000
_cell.angle_alpha   90.00
_cell.angle_beta   90.00
_cell.angle_gamma   90.00
#
_symmetry.space_group_name_H-M   'P 1'
#
loop_
_entity.id
_entity.type
_entity.pdbx_description
1 polymer ?
#
loop_
_entity_poly.entity_id
_entity_poly.type
_entity_poly.pdbx_seq_one_letter_code
_entity_poly.pdbx_strand_id
1 'polypeptide(L)'
;MKNKYIPTAAGLYLNYLIHGMGVLLITLNMAHLQEQWGTDAAGVSGVISSLGIGKLATIVTGFLSDRFGRKPFIYLGILSYLIFFVGILLTKNIYLAYVFGIMAGLANSFLDSGTYPALMESFPHSASRANVLIKAFVSAGQFLLPFIISFLIWANLWFGWSFVIAAALFVLSGIYLLKMPFPDSQAAKKEEAPTAQAETAVRPQANKLDMVIFTLYGYIGMATFYLVSQWLAQYGQFVVGLPYASAIKLLSIYTVGSLVCVFVTAAFVKEVFSSAIAMIIYTGLSMISLLLVCLFPTPMM
;
A
#
# COMPACT_ATOMS: atom_id res chain seq x y z
N MET A 1 -24.88 3.99 -20.27
CA MET A 1 -24.49 5.33 -19.75
C MET A 1 -23.10 5.23 -19.13
N LYS A 2 -22.19 6.19 -19.36
CA LYS A 2 -20.86 6.18 -18.71
C LYS A 2 -21.04 6.44 -17.20
N ASN A 3 -20.42 5.63 -16.36
CA ASN A 3 -20.48 5.83 -14.90
C ASN A 3 -19.86 7.20 -14.53
N LYS A 4 -20.63 8.06 -13.85
CA LYS A 4 -20.22 9.41 -13.45
C LYS A 4 -19.03 9.43 -12.47
N TYR A 5 -18.72 8.31 -11.83
CA TYR A 5 -17.65 8.19 -10.84
C TYR A 5 -16.30 7.73 -11.43
N ILE A 6 -16.20 7.49 -12.74
CA ILE A 6 -14.92 7.10 -13.38
C ILE A 6 -13.82 8.14 -13.11
N PRO A 7 -14.06 9.47 -13.22
CA PRO A 7 -13.02 10.45 -12.90
C PRO A 7 -12.59 10.41 -11.42
N THR A 8 -13.53 10.19 -10.51
CA THR A 8 -13.22 10.01 -9.07
C THR A 8 -12.33 8.82 -8.86
N ALA A 9 -12.67 7.67 -9.45
CA ALA A 9 -11.87 6.46 -9.36
C ALA A 9 -10.45 6.67 -9.89
N ALA A 10 -10.26 7.39 -10.99
CA ALA A 10 -8.93 7.72 -11.52
C ALA A 10 -8.08 8.50 -10.51
N GLY A 11 -8.64 9.52 -9.85
CA GLY A 11 -7.94 10.25 -8.79
C GLY A 11 -7.63 9.37 -7.55
N LEU A 12 -8.55 8.49 -7.18
CA LEU A 12 -8.35 7.56 -6.08
C LEU A 12 -7.23 6.55 -6.39
N TYR A 13 -7.18 6.00 -7.59
CA TYR A 13 -6.09 5.13 -8.03
C TYR A 13 -4.75 5.87 -8.09
N LEU A 14 -4.73 7.14 -8.55
CA LEU A 14 -3.53 7.95 -8.51
C LEU A 14 -3.01 8.12 -7.08
N ASN A 15 -3.89 8.36 -6.09
CA ASN A 15 -3.49 8.41 -4.68
C ASN A 15 -2.82 7.12 -4.24
N TYR A 16 -3.28 5.96 -4.70
CA TYR A 16 -2.67 4.68 -4.35
C TYR A 16 -1.37 4.39 -5.09
N LEU A 17 -1.19 4.92 -6.29
CA LEU A 17 0.12 4.92 -6.95
C LEU A 17 1.14 5.71 -6.11
N ILE A 18 0.77 6.92 -5.66
CA ILE A 18 1.64 7.75 -4.82
C ILE A 18 1.86 7.12 -3.45
N HIS A 19 0.82 6.52 -2.85
CA HIS A 19 0.93 5.73 -1.62
C HIS A 19 1.95 4.59 -1.76
N GLY A 20 1.93 3.85 -2.87
CA GLY A 20 2.90 2.80 -3.17
C GLY A 20 4.34 3.32 -3.18
N MET A 21 4.57 4.52 -3.74
CA MET A 21 5.87 5.21 -3.64
C MET A 21 6.17 5.58 -2.18
N GLY A 22 5.23 6.21 -1.48
CA GLY A 22 5.38 6.73 -0.13
C GLY A 22 5.83 5.70 0.90
N VAL A 23 5.32 4.48 0.80
CA VAL A 23 5.67 3.37 1.71
C VAL A 23 7.16 3.00 1.64
N LEU A 24 7.81 3.22 0.50
CA LEU A 24 9.21 2.81 0.27
C LEU A 24 10.20 3.97 0.29
N LEU A 25 9.73 5.22 0.40
CA LEU A 25 10.60 6.40 0.34
C LEU A 25 11.66 6.40 1.44
N ILE A 26 11.31 6.05 2.69
CA ILE A 26 12.30 5.97 3.78
C ILE A 26 13.31 4.86 3.48
N THR A 27 12.85 3.70 3.11
CA THR A 27 13.68 2.51 2.87
C THR A 27 14.70 2.74 1.75
N LEU A 28 14.25 3.31 0.63
CA LEU A 28 15.11 3.55 -0.52
C LEU A 28 16.00 4.81 -0.39
N ASN A 29 15.79 5.64 0.62
CA ASN A 29 16.66 6.75 0.98
C ASN A 29 17.38 6.51 2.32
N MET A 30 17.45 5.26 2.79
CA MET A 30 17.91 4.91 4.13
C MET A 30 19.30 5.48 4.44
N ALA A 31 20.26 5.39 3.52
CA ALA A 31 21.62 5.88 3.73
C ALA A 31 21.66 7.40 3.99
N HIS A 32 20.93 8.20 3.22
CA HIS A 32 20.84 9.64 3.40
C HIS A 32 20.12 10.02 4.71
N LEU A 33 19.10 9.25 5.10
CA LEU A 33 18.36 9.49 6.33
C LEU A 33 19.14 9.07 7.57
N GLN A 34 20.00 8.04 7.50
CA GLN A 34 20.96 7.72 8.56
C GLN A 34 21.90 8.90 8.84
N GLU A 35 22.47 9.50 7.80
CA GLU A 35 23.33 10.67 7.91
C GLU A 35 22.56 11.88 8.46
N GLN A 36 21.36 12.15 7.91
CA GLN A 36 20.52 13.29 8.31
C GLN A 36 20.11 13.23 9.79
N TRP A 37 19.82 12.03 10.32
CA TRP A 37 19.36 11.84 11.70
C TRP A 37 20.48 11.44 12.65
N GLY A 38 21.71 11.25 12.17
CA GLY A 38 22.85 10.79 12.98
C GLY A 38 22.60 9.42 13.63
N THR A 39 22.00 8.48 12.89
CA THR A 39 21.60 7.16 13.39
C THR A 39 22.10 6.05 12.46
N ASP A 40 21.93 4.81 12.91
CA ASP A 40 22.22 3.61 12.11
C ASP A 40 20.96 3.08 11.38
N ALA A 41 21.11 1.96 10.68
CA ALA A 41 20.01 1.30 9.98
C ALA A 41 18.89 0.85 10.93
N ALA A 42 19.22 0.51 12.18
CA ALA A 42 18.23 0.10 13.17
C ALA A 42 17.32 1.27 13.57
N GLY A 43 17.91 2.48 13.76
CA GLY A 43 17.16 3.69 14.04
C GLY A 43 16.20 4.05 12.90
N VAL A 44 16.65 4.02 11.64
CA VAL A 44 15.78 4.28 10.48
C VAL A 44 14.68 3.21 10.38
N SER A 45 15.01 1.93 10.65
CA SER A 45 14.03 0.84 10.65
C SER A 45 12.96 1.03 11.71
N GLY A 46 13.34 1.60 12.85
CA GLY A 46 12.38 2.01 13.87
C GLY A 46 11.37 3.03 13.34
N VAL A 47 11.83 4.06 12.61
CA VAL A 47 10.92 5.04 11.96
C VAL A 47 10.00 4.34 10.97
N ILE A 48 10.50 3.41 10.15
CA ILE A 48 9.66 2.60 9.25
C ILE A 48 8.61 1.83 10.05
N SER A 49 8.99 1.21 11.16
CA SER A 49 8.07 0.43 12.01
C SER A 49 6.98 1.29 12.64
N SER A 50 7.24 2.58 12.90
CA SER A 50 6.26 3.51 13.46
C SER A 50 5.03 3.74 12.55
N LEU A 51 5.15 3.48 11.24
CA LEU A 51 4.00 3.47 10.32
C LEU A 51 2.93 2.48 10.78
N GLY A 52 3.34 1.34 11.35
CA GLY A 52 2.43 0.32 11.88
C GLY A 52 1.53 0.87 12.99
N ILE A 53 2.06 1.74 13.86
CA ILE A 53 1.29 2.37 14.96
C ILE A 53 0.17 3.24 14.37
N GLY A 54 0.49 4.09 13.40
CA GLY A 54 -0.51 4.94 12.74
C GLY A 54 -1.57 4.12 12.00
N LYS A 55 -1.20 2.96 11.45
CA LYS A 55 -2.14 2.08 10.73
C LYS A 55 -3.17 1.43 11.66
N LEU A 56 -2.93 1.29 12.95
CA LEU A 56 -3.93 0.81 13.90
C LEU A 56 -5.18 1.70 13.94
N ALA A 57 -5.05 2.96 13.57
CA ALA A 57 -6.20 3.87 13.49
C ALA A 57 -7.27 3.43 12.47
N THR A 58 -6.97 2.49 11.56
CA THR A 58 -7.93 1.96 10.58
C THR A 58 -9.19 1.41 11.24
N ILE A 59 -9.07 0.85 12.45
CA ILE A 59 -10.20 0.32 13.23
C ILE A 59 -11.24 1.41 13.51
N VAL A 60 -10.78 2.62 13.84
CA VAL A 60 -11.63 3.75 14.20
C VAL A 60 -12.02 4.57 12.96
N THR A 61 -11.06 4.80 12.06
CA THR A 61 -11.26 5.65 10.88
C THR A 61 -12.27 5.06 9.91
N GLY A 62 -12.38 3.73 9.82
CA GLY A 62 -13.42 3.06 9.02
C GLY A 62 -14.82 3.45 9.47
N PHE A 63 -15.10 3.31 10.77
CA PHE A 63 -16.38 3.69 11.36
C PHE A 63 -16.68 5.19 11.20
N LEU A 64 -15.70 6.04 11.42
CA LEU A 64 -15.84 7.49 11.25
C LEU A 64 -16.09 7.88 9.79
N SER A 65 -15.43 7.22 8.84
CA SER A 65 -15.66 7.43 7.41
C SER A 65 -17.09 7.06 6.98
N ASP A 66 -17.66 6.02 7.60
CA ASP A 66 -19.07 5.65 7.39
C ASP A 66 -20.05 6.72 7.88
N ARG A 67 -19.67 7.45 8.94
CA ARG A 67 -20.52 8.48 9.56
C ARG A 67 -20.37 9.84 8.89
N PHE A 68 -19.15 10.27 8.58
CA PHE A 68 -18.83 11.61 8.09
C PHE A 68 -18.65 11.69 6.57
N GLY A 69 -18.73 10.55 5.88
CA GLY A 69 -18.55 10.44 4.44
C GLY A 69 -17.11 10.13 4.01
N ARG A 70 -16.94 9.68 2.78
CA ARG A 70 -15.67 9.16 2.24
C ARG A 70 -14.67 10.27 1.90
N LYS A 71 -15.17 11.35 1.30
CA LYS A 71 -14.34 12.46 0.78
C LYS A 71 -13.46 13.11 1.85
N PRO A 72 -13.94 13.49 3.05
CA PRO A 72 -13.10 14.06 4.10
C PRO A 72 -11.93 13.16 4.51
N PHE A 73 -12.14 11.85 4.59
CA PHE A 73 -11.09 10.90 4.98
C PHE A 73 -9.99 10.79 3.94
N ILE A 74 -10.33 10.86 2.65
CA ILE A 74 -9.34 10.89 1.58
C ILE A 74 -8.46 12.15 1.70
N TYR A 75 -9.06 13.31 2.00
CA TYR A 75 -8.30 14.56 2.22
C TYR A 75 -7.45 14.53 3.48
N LEU A 76 -7.95 13.95 4.58
CA LEU A 76 -7.14 13.72 5.78
C LEU A 76 -5.95 12.80 5.47
N GLY A 77 -6.13 11.79 4.63
CA GLY A 77 -5.05 10.93 4.17
C GLY A 77 -4.01 11.68 3.35
N ILE A 78 -4.43 12.49 2.37
CA ILE A 78 -3.53 13.34 1.58
C ILE A 78 -2.77 14.31 2.48
N LEU A 79 -3.45 15.01 3.38
CA LEU A 79 -2.83 15.96 4.30
C LEU A 79 -1.80 15.27 5.22
N SER A 80 -2.14 14.11 5.76
CA SER A 80 -1.22 13.35 6.61
C SER A 80 0.03 12.89 5.86
N TYR A 81 -0.11 12.51 4.56
CA TYR A 81 1.04 12.20 3.71
C TYR A 81 1.90 13.44 3.44
N LEU A 82 1.31 14.60 3.19
CA LEU A 82 2.06 15.85 3.00
C LEU A 82 2.84 16.22 4.26
N ILE A 83 2.22 16.10 5.45
CA ILE A 83 2.91 16.31 6.72
C ILE A 83 4.07 15.33 6.89
N PHE A 84 3.87 14.05 6.57
CA PHE A 84 4.92 13.03 6.59
C PHE A 84 6.08 13.40 5.67
N PHE A 85 5.84 13.68 4.39
CA PHE A 85 6.92 13.95 3.42
C PHE A 85 7.71 15.19 3.81
N VAL A 86 7.03 16.29 4.13
CA VAL A 86 7.70 17.52 4.55
C VAL A 86 8.42 17.33 5.89
N GLY A 87 7.78 16.66 6.83
CA GLY A 87 8.33 16.40 8.16
C GLY A 87 9.63 15.57 8.11
N ILE A 88 9.66 14.50 7.32
CA ILE A 88 10.85 13.66 7.14
C ILE A 88 12.01 14.46 6.52
N LEU A 89 11.73 15.30 5.54
CA LEU A 89 12.77 16.11 4.89
C LEU A 89 13.36 17.19 5.80
N LEU A 90 12.53 17.80 6.64
CA LEU A 90 12.95 18.95 7.46
C LEU A 90 13.56 18.53 8.81
N THR A 91 13.16 17.37 9.35
CA THR A 91 13.61 16.96 10.68
C THR A 91 15.03 16.37 10.65
N LYS A 92 15.86 16.82 11.58
CA LYS A 92 17.14 16.20 11.94
C LYS A 92 17.05 15.36 13.21
N ASN A 93 15.89 15.33 13.85
CA ASN A 93 15.67 14.61 15.09
C ASN A 93 14.91 13.31 14.81
N ILE A 94 15.51 12.18 15.18
CA ILE A 94 14.93 10.86 14.98
C ILE A 94 13.59 10.68 15.70
N TYR A 95 13.42 11.25 16.89
CA TYR A 95 12.15 11.16 17.64
C TYR A 95 11.00 11.86 16.90
N LEU A 96 11.28 13.01 16.27
CA LEU A 96 10.31 13.66 15.39
C LEU A 96 10.06 12.85 14.12
N ALA A 97 11.09 12.20 13.56
CA ALA A 97 10.93 11.30 12.43
C ALA A 97 9.98 10.12 12.76
N TYR A 98 10.04 9.58 13.99
CA TYR A 98 9.06 8.59 14.46
C TYR A 98 7.62 9.13 14.44
N VAL A 99 7.41 10.36 14.90
CA VAL A 99 6.08 10.99 14.88
C VAL A 99 5.59 11.15 13.43
N PHE A 100 6.47 11.58 12.53
CA PHE A 100 6.12 11.67 11.11
C PHE A 100 5.87 10.29 10.48
N GLY A 101 6.59 9.25 10.90
CA GLY A 101 6.29 7.87 10.52
C GLY A 101 4.89 7.43 10.94
N ILE A 102 4.46 7.75 12.17
CA ILE A 102 3.08 7.53 12.62
C ILE A 102 2.08 8.27 11.72
N MET A 103 2.39 9.50 11.29
CA MET A 103 1.55 10.26 10.36
C MET A 103 1.38 9.56 9.01
N ALA A 104 2.43 8.88 8.49
CA ALA A 104 2.31 8.08 7.29
C ALA A 104 1.37 6.87 7.47
N GLY A 105 1.42 6.24 8.64
CA GLY A 105 0.49 5.17 9.01
C GLY A 105 -0.96 5.65 9.11
N LEU A 106 -1.18 6.81 9.74
CA LEU A 106 -2.48 7.48 9.79
C LEU A 106 -2.99 7.84 8.39
N ALA A 107 -2.10 8.34 7.52
CA ALA A 107 -2.44 8.66 6.14
C ALA A 107 -2.97 7.43 5.39
N ASN A 108 -2.30 6.27 5.57
CA ASN A 108 -2.77 5.00 5.03
C ASN A 108 -4.15 4.63 5.58
N SER A 109 -4.35 4.73 6.90
CA SER A 109 -5.63 4.43 7.55
C SER A 109 -6.77 5.30 7.02
N PHE A 110 -6.54 6.60 6.85
CA PHE A 110 -7.51 7.52 6.29
C PHE A 110 -7.82 7.23 4.82
N LEU A 111 -6.79 6.99 3.98
CA LEU A 111 -6.98 6.63 2.58
C LEU A 111 -7.74 5.32 2.44
N ASP A 112 -7.39 4.28 3.21
CA ASP A 112 -8.06 2.99 3.16
C ASP A 112 -9.54 3.13 3.54
N SER A 113 -9.84 3.85 4.63
CA SER A 113 -11.19 4.06 5.13
C SER A 113 -12.08 4.89 4.19
N GLY A 114 -11.48 5.77 3.39
CA GLY A 114 -12.21 6.57 2.39
C GLY A 114 -12.32 5.89 1.04
N THR A 115 -11.23 5.32 0.53
CA THR A 115 -11.12 4.90 -0.88
C THR A 115 -11.78 3.56 -1.16
N TYR A 116 -11.52 2.52 -0.34
CA TYR A 116 -12.10 1.19 -0.58
C TYR A 116 -13.63 1.22 -0.64
N PRO A 117 -14.32 1.80 0.36
CA PRO A 117 -15.77 1.91 0.30
C PRO A 117 -16.24 2.81 -0.84
N ALA A 118 -15.58 3.96 -1.10
CA ALA A 118 -15.96 4.86 -2.18
C ALA A 118 -15.95 4.16 -3.55
N LEU A 119 -14.94 3.30 -3.80
CA LEU A 119 -14.87 2.51 -5.04
C LEU A 119 -15.97 1.43 -5.09
N MET A 120 -16.25 0.75 -3.98
CA MET A 120 -17.33 -0.24 -3.92
C MET A 120 -18.68 0.39 -4.18
N GLU A 121 -18.95 1.54 -3.56
CA GLU A 121 -20.18 2.33 -3.74
C GLU A 121 -20.28 2.91 -5.16
N SER A 122 -19.15 3.25 -5.79
CA SER A 122 -19.10 3.76 -7.18
C SER A 122 -19.31 2.67 -8.24
N PHE A 123 -18.93 1.43 -7.94
CA PHE A 123 -18.96 0.29 -8.86
C PHE A 123 -19.58 -0.95 -8.25
N PRO A 124 -20.86 -0.94 -7.83
CA PRO A 124 -21.48 -2.03 -7.07
C PRO A 124 -21.45 -3.38 -7.81
N HIS A 125 -21.63 -3.37 -9.15
CA HIS A 125 -21.56 -4.60 -9.97
C HIS A 125 -20.13 -5.13 -10.21
N SER A 126 -19.10 -4.37 -9.87
CA SER A 126 -17.69 -4.72 -10.09
C SER A 126 -16.79 -4.29 -8.93
N ALA A 127 -17.32 -4.24 -7.72
CA ALA A 127 -16.64 -3.78 -6.51
C ALA A 127 -15.31 -4.52 -6.26
N SER A 128 -15.32 -5.85 -6.43
CA SER A 128 -14.10 -6.66 -6.28
C SER A 128 -13.01 -6.26 -7.27
N ARG A 129 -13.35 -6.05 -8.55
CA ARG A 129 -12.39 -5.60 -9.57
C ARG A 129 -11.85 -4.21 -9.28
N ALA A 130 -12.71 -3.29 -8.86
CA ALA A 130 -12.30 -1.93 -8.47
C ALA A 130 -11.29 -1.97 -7.32
N ASN A 131 -11.50 -2.81 -6.31
CA ASN A 131 -10.57 -2.95 -5.19
C ASN A 131 -9.27 -3.66 -5.55
N VAL A 132 -9.30 -4.66 -6.46
CA VAL A 132 -8.09 -5.32 -6.97
C VAL A 132 -7.19 -4.32 -7.72
N LEU A 133 -7.78 -3.40 -8.49
CA LEU A 133 -7.03 -2.36 -9.18
C LEU A 133 -6.25 -1.44 -8.24
N ILE A 134 -6.71 -1.20 -7.01
CA ILE A 134 -5.94 -0.46 -6.00
C ILE A 134 -4.56 -1.10 -5.82
N LYS A 135 -4.50 -2.43 -5.68
CA LYS A 135 -3.22 -3.15 -5.50
C LYS A 135 -2.31 -3.01 -6.71
N ALA A 136 -2.88 -3.01 -7.92
CA ALA A 136 -2.12 -2.79 -9.15
C ALA A 136 -1.47 -1.38 -9.16
N PHE A 137 -2.20 -0.34 -8.75
CA PHE A 137 -1.65 1.02 -8.65
C PHE A 137 -0.61 1.17 -7.54
N VAL A 138 -0.80 0.52 -6.38
CA VAL A 138 0.25 0.45 -5.33
C VAL A 138 1.52 -0.17 -5.89
N SER A 139 1.41 -1.33 -6.54
CA SER A 139 2.57 -2.01 -7.14
C SER A 139 3.22 -1.18 -8.25
N ALA A 140 2.42 -0.47 -9.06
CA ALA A 140 2.96 0.45 -10.06
C ALA A 140 3.78 1.58 -9.43
N GLY A 141 3.32 2.15 -8.31
CA GLY A 141 4.07 3.15 -7.55
C GLY A 141 5.38 2.60 -6.98
N GLN A 142 5.34 1.41 -6.41
CA GLN A 142 6.52 0.70 -5.90
C GLN A 142 7.51 0.36 -7.02
N PHE A 143 7.01 0.01 -8.21
CA PHE A 143 7.83 -0.22 -9.40
C PHE A 143 8.51 1.03 -9.91
N LEU A 144 7.81 2.17 -9.95
CA LEU A 144 8.31 3.43 -10.50
C LEU A 144 9.34 4.10 -9.59
N LEU A 145 9.19 4.00 -8.27
CA LEU A 145 10.04 4.71 -7.33
C LEU A 145 11.55 4.41 -7.47
N PRO A 146 12.01 3.16 -7.62
CA PRO A 146 13.43 2.86 -7.84
C PRO A 146 14.01 3.53 -9.08
N PHE A 147 13.23 3.68 -10.16
CA PHE A 147 13.68 4.39 -11.36
C PHE A 147 13.80 5.88 -11.13
N ILE A 148 12.87 6.49 -10.40
CA ILE A 148 12.96 7.91 -10.02
C ILE A 148 14.22 8.13 -9.18
N ILE A 149 14.47 7.31 -8.17
CA ILE A 149 15.66 7.43 -7.32
C ILE A 149 16.95 7.18 -8.13
N SER A 150 16.97 6.17 -9.01
CA SER A 150 18.12 5.92 -9.89
C SER A 150 18.41 7.10 -10.81
N PHE A 151 17.38 7.76 -11.32
CA PHE A 151 17.52 8.98 -12.11
C PHE A 151 18.09 10.14 -11.29
N LEU A 152 17.59 10.34 -10.06
CA LEU A 152 18.10 11.39 -9.18
C LEU A 152 19.59 11.18 -8.86
N ILE A 153 20.01 9.94 -8.60
CA ILE A 153 21.41 9.57 -8.37
C ILE A 153 22.25 9.85 -9.61
N TRP A 154 21.81 9.41 -10.79
CA TRP A 154 22.51 9.63 -12.05
C TRP A 154 22.68 11.12 -12.37
N ALA A 155 21.66 11.93 -12.09
CA ALA A 155 21.66 13.37 -12.33
C ALA A 155 22.35 14.17 -11.20
N ASN A 156 22.92 13.52 -10.19
CA ASN A 156 23.51 14.15 -8.99
C ASN A 156 22.56 15.15 -8.30
N LEU A 157 21.26 14.84 -8.30
CA LEU A 157 20.24 15.66 -7.65
C LEU A 157 20.08 15.27 -6.18
N TRP A 158 19.62 16.22 -5.39
CA TRP A 158 19.33 15.99 -3.97
C TRP A 158 18.27 14.90 -3.78
N PHE A 159 18.52 13.93 -2.89
CA PHE A 159 17.62 12.79 -2.62
C PHE A 159 16.18 13.21 -2.24
N GLY A 160 16.04 14.38 -1.59
CA GLY A 160 14.75 14.92 -1.16
C GLY A 160 13.75 15.17 -2.31
N TRP A 161 14.24 15.27 -3.56
CA TRP A 161 13.36 15.37 -4.72
C TRP A 161 12.39 14.18 -4.84
N SER A 162 12.77 12.99 -4.36
CA SER A 162 11.88 11.84 -4.34
C SER A 162 10.63 12.07 -3.48
N PHE A 163 10.79 12.74 -2.34
CA PHE A 163 9.69 13.14 -1.45
C PHE A 163 8.89 14.32 -2.02
N VAL A 164 9.57 15.31 -2.61
CA VAL A 164 8.94 16.49 -3.21
C VAL A 164 8.04 16.09 -4.38
N ILE A 165 8.50 15.18 -5.25
CA ILE A 165 7.70 14.64 -6.35
C ILE A 165 6.44 13.96 -5.82
N ALA A 166 6.56 13.09 -4.82
CA ALA A 166 5.41 12.41 -4.22
C ALA A 166 4.44 13.41 -3.58
N ALA A 167 4.94 14.42 -2.85
CA ALA A 167 4.12 15.46 -2.26
C ALA A 167 3.39 16.30 -3.33
N ALA A 168 4.08 16.70 -4.39
CA ALA A 168 3.48 17.46 -5.50
C ALA A 168 2.36 16.67 -6.19
N LEU A 169 2.57 15.37 -6.42
CA LEU A 169 1.56 14.51 -7.01
C LEU A 169 0.32 14.36 -6.11
N PHE A 170 0.48 14.28 -4.77
CA PHE A 170 -0.66 14.28 -3.85
C PHE A 170 -1.41 15.61 -3.86
N VAL A 171 -0.70 16.74 -3.92
CA VAL A 171 -1.34 18.07 -4.04
C VAL A 171 -2.17 18.15 -5.32
N LEU A 172 -1.59 17.74 -6.45
CA LEU A 172 -2.29 17.73 -7.75
C LEU A 172 -3.50 16.80 -7.72
N SER A 173 -3.37 15.61 -7.16
CA SER A 173 -4.48 14.68 -7.01
C SER A 173 -5.57 15.24 -6.07
N GLY A 174 -5.19 15.88 -4.98
CA GLY A 174 -6.13 16.56 -4.08
C GLY A 174 -6.92 17.66 -4.80
N ILE A 175 -6.23 18.54 -5.55
CA ILE A 175 -6.88 19.58 -6.35
C ILE A 175 -7.83 18.97 -7.40
N TYR A 176 -7.39 17.92 -8.08
CA TYR A 176 -8.23 17.21 -9.05
C TYR A 176 -9.51 16.67 -8.41
N LEU A 177 -9.41 16.00 -7.25
CA LEU A 177 -10.54 15.39 -6.54
C LEU A 177 -11.52 16.41 -5.95
N LEU A 178 -11.15 17.71 -5.80
CA LEU A 178 -12.05 18.74 -5.26
C LEU A 178 -13.35 18.82 -6.04
N LYS A 179 -13.27 18.78 -7.37
CA LYS A 179 -14.41 18.94 -8.29
C LYS A 179 -15.09 17.62 -8.66
N MET A 180 -14.54 16.48 -8.21
CA MET A 180 -15.06 15.18 -8.59
C MET A 180 -16.25 14.76 -7.72
N PRO A 181 -17.28 14.10 -8.32
CA PRO A 181 -18.44 13.60 -7.59
C PRO A 181 -18.05 12.37 -6.77
N PHE A 182 -18.47 12.34 -5.52
CA PHE A 182 -18.33 11.17 -4.64
C PHE A 182 -19.68 10.49 -4.44
N PRO A 183 -19.72 9.15 -4.22
CA PRO A 183 -20.95 8.47 -3.86
C PRO A 183 -21.44 8.96 -2.49
N ASP A 184 -22.76 9.03 -2.34
CA ASP A 184 -23.38 9.35 -1.06
C ASP A 184 -23.49 8.05 -0.24
N SER A 185 -22.68 7.94 0.80
CA SER A 185 -22.61 6.76 1.68
C SER A 185 -23.95 6.48 2.40
N GLN A 186 -24.80 7.48 2.59
CA GLN A 186 -26.10 7.31 3.22
C GLN A 186 -27.17 6.81 2.23
N ALA A 187 -27.08 7.21 0.97
CA ALA A 187 -27.97 6.73 -0.08
C ALA A 187 -27.72 5.26 -0.42
N ALA A 188 -26.46 4.85 -0.48
CA ALA A 188 -26.09 3.45 -0.71
C ALA A 188 -26.60 2.50 0.39
N LYS A 189 -26.56 2.93 1.66
CA LYS A 189 -27.12 2.16 2.77
C LYS A 189 -28.66 2.05 2.74
N LYS A 190 -29.36 3.01 2.15
CA LYS A 190 -30.81 2.96 1.99
C LYS A 190 -31.24 2.04 0.85
N GLU A 191 -30.44 1.91 -0.21
CA GLU A 191 -30.72 0.97 -1.31
C GLU A 191 -30.39 -0.49 -0.95
N GLU A 192 -29.44 -0.74 -0.06
CA GLU A 192 -29.14 -2.08 0.44
C GLU A 192 -30.15 -2.61 1.48
N ALA A 193 -30.93 -1.74 2.13
CA ALA A 193 -31.91 -2.13 3.14
C ALA A 193 -33.09 -3.00 2.64
N PRO A 194 -33.59 -2.89 1.39
CA PRO A 194 -34.66 -3.74 0.90
C PRO A 194 -34.22 -5.12 0.39
N THR A 195 -32.94 -5.30 0.02
CA THR A 195 -32.44 -6.54 -0.59
C THR A 195 -31.90 -7.55 0.44
N ALA A 196 -31.76 -7.15 1.69
CA ALA A 196 -31.33 -8.04 2.78
C ALA A 196 -32.38 -9.09 3.20
N GLN A 197 -33.60 -9.05 2.64
CA GLN A 197 -34.67 -10.00 2.93
C GLN A 197 -34.75 -11.18 1.94
N ALA A 198 -33.93 -11.23 0.90
CA ALA A 198 -34.08 -12.26 -0.15
C ALA A 198 -33.05 -13.40 -0.12
N GLU A 199 -32.07 -13.39 0.78
CA GLU A 199 -31.20 -14.53 1.00
C GLU A 199 -31.03 -14.86 2.47
N THR A 200 -32.04 -15.56 3.00
CA THR A 200 -31.90 -16.47 4.15
C THR A 200 -31.10 -17.71 3.72
N ALA A 201 -29.98 -17.52 3.07
CA ALA A 201 -28.94 -18.52 3.06
C ALA A 201 -28.36 -18.53 4.48
N VAL A 202 -28.57 -19.64 5.19
CA VAL A 202 -27.96 -19.96 6.48
C VAL A 202 -26.48 -19.59 6.37
N ARG A 203 -26.08 -18.42 6.90
CA ARG A 203 -24.66 -18.08 7.03
C ARG A 203 -24.06 -19.14 7.93
N PRO A 204 -23.17 -20.01 7.44
CA PRO A 204 -22.52 -20.96 8.33
C PRO A 204 -21.89 -20.15 9.46
N GLN A 205 -22.24 -20.46 10.70
CA GLN A 205 -21.62 -19.82 11.86
C GLN A 205 -20.12 -20.07 11.75
N ALA A 206 -19.37 -19.00 11.48
CA ALA A 206 -17.92 -19.10 11.37
C ALA A 206 -17.40 -19.65 12.72
N ASN A 207 -16.74 -20.79 12.69
CA ASN A 207 -16.12 -21.35 13.86
C ASN A 207 -15.06 -20.36 14.39
N LYS A 208 -15.02 -20.12 15.70
CA LYS A 208 -14.02 -19.22 16.30
C LYS A 208 -12.58 -19.61 15.93
N LEU A 209 -12.35 -20.92 15.80
CA LEU A 209 -11.06 -21.46 15.38
C LEU A 209 -10.70 -21.02 13.95
N ASP A 210 -11.65 -21.10 13.01
CA ASP A 210 -11.43 -20.67 11.62
C ASP A 210 -11.11 -19.18 11.54
N MET A 211 -11.82 -18.36 12.32
CA MET A 211 -11.52 -16.92 12.40
C MET A 211 -10.09 -16.65 12.89
N VAL A 212 -9.63 -17.35 13.91
CA VAL A 212 -8.26 -17.22 14.43
C VAL A 212 -7.25 -17.67 13.37
N ILE A 213 -7.45 -18.82 12.73
CA ILE A 213 -6.57 -19.36 11.70
C ILE A 213 -6.46 -18.37 10.52
N PHE A 214 -7.57 -17.87 9.99
CA PHE A 214 -7.54 -16.89 8.89
C PHE A 214 -6.90 -15.57 9.27
N THR A 215 -7.11 -15.11 10.51
CA THR A 215 -6.45 -13.90 11.03
C THR A 215 -4.94 -14.08 11.12
N LEU A 216 -4.47 -15.20 11.68
CA LEU A 216 -3.05 -15.52 11.77
C LEU A 216 -2.42 -15.68 10.38
N TYR A 217 -3.10 -16.37 9.47
CA TYR A 217 -2.65 -16.50 8.08
C TYR A 217 -2.48 -15.14 7.40
N GLY A 218 -3.49 -14.27 7.52
CA GLY A 218 -3.43 -12.91 7.00
C GLY A 218 -2.31 -12.08 7.61
N TYR A 219 -2.11 -12.20 8.93
CA TYR A 219 -1.03 -11.52 9.63
C TYR A 219 0.36 -11.97 9.13
N ILE A 220 0.60 -13.28 9.07
CA ILE A 220 1.89 -13.84 8.60
C ILE A 220 2.13 -13.45 7.13
N GLY A 221 1.12 -13.56 6.27
CA GLY A 221 1.23 -13.17 4.86
C GLY A 221 1.59 -11.70 4.68
N MET A 222 0.93 -10.80 5.42
CA MET A 222 1.22 -9.38 5.37
C MET A 222 2.58 -9.04 5.97
N ALA A 223 2.96 -9.68 7.07
CA ALA A 223 4.28 -9.50 7.68
C ALA A 223 5.39 -9.91 6.71
N THR A 224 5.26 -11.06 6.05
CA THR A 224 6.22 -11.55 5.05
C THR A 224 6.29 -10.60 3.85
N PHE A 225 5.14 -10.15 3.33
CA PHE A 225 5.09 -9.18 2.24
C PHE A 225 5.84 -7.88 2.59
N TYR A 226 5.57 -7.31 3.76
CA TYR A 226 6.24 -6.09 4.20
C TYR A 226 7.73 -6.31 4.44
N LEU A 227 8.12 -7.43 5.06
CA LEU A 227 9.52 -7.76 5.29
C LEU A 227 10.30 -7.82 3.98
N VAL A 228 9.81 -8.56 2.99
CA VAL A 228 10.47 -8.66 1.69
C VAL A 228 10.50 -7.30 0.99
N SER A 229 9.37 -6.61 0.89
CA SER A 229 9.30 -5.33 0.17
C SER A 229 10.16 -4.23 0.79
N GLN A 230 10.32 -4.22 2.12
CA GLN A 230 11.11 -3.20 2.81
C GLN A 230 12.61 -3.52 2.82
N TRP A 231 13.01 -4.78 2.84
CA TRP A 231 14.41 -5.16 3.06
C TRP A 231 15.12 -5.74 1.83
N LEU A 232 14.41 -5.97 0.73
CA LEU A 232 14.96 -6.58 -0.48
C LEU A 232 16.16 -5.82 -1.05
N ALA A 233 16.11 -4.48 -1.06
CA ALA A 233 17.20 -3.65 -1.54
C ALA A 233 18.44 -3.76 -0.64
N GLN A 234 18.26 -3.73 0.67
CA GLN A 234 19.35 -3.91 1.64
C GLN A 234 19.95 -5.31 1.56
N TYR A 235 19.09 -6.33 1.43
CA TYR A 235 19.54 -7.70 1.20
C TYR A 235 20.43 -7.80 -0.05
N GLY A 236 19.98 -7.21 -1.17
CA GLY A 236 20.75 -7.16 -2.41
C GLY A 236 22.10 -6.47 -2.25
N GLN A 237 22.17 -5.39 -1.46
CA GLN A 237 23.41 -4.65 -1.21
C GLN A 237 24.35 -5.36 -0.24
N PHE A 238 23.85 -5.79 0.94
CA PHE A 238 24.71 -6.26 2.03
C PHE A 238 24.99 -7.77 2.00
N VAL A 239 24.10 -8.58 1.42
CA VAL A 239 24.25 -10.03 1.37
C VAL A 239 24.72 -10.49 -0.01
N VAL A 240 24.09 -9.96 -1.08
CA VAL A 240 24.46 -10.34 -2.47
C VAL A 240 25.64 -9.53 -2.99
N GLY A 241 25.98 -8.38 -2.38
CA GLY A 241 27.09 -7.52 -2.77
C GLY A 241 26.81 -6.66 -4.01
N LEU A 242 25.55 -6.39 -4.33
CA LEU A 242 25.20 -5.56 -5.48
C LEU A 242 25.46 -4.07 -5.21
N PRO A 243 25.89 -3.28 -6.22
CA PRO A 243 25.88 -1.83 -6.12
C PRO A 243 24.49 -1.31 -5.76
N TYR A 244 24.40 -0.26 -4.95
CA TYR A 244 23.12 0.28 -4.46
C TYR A 244 22.09 0.53 -5.57
N ALA A 245 22.51 1.16 -6.68
CA ALA A 245 21.63 1.41 -7.83
C ALA A 245 21.06 0.14 -8.50
N SER A 246 21.78 -0.99 -8.37
CA SER A 246 21.29 -2.29 -8.86
C SER A 246 20.42 -2.98 -7.83
N ALA A 247 20.78 -2.89 -6.56
CA ALA A 247 20.02 -3.49 -5.46
C ALA A 247 18.59 -2.93 -5.37
N ILE A 248 18.40 -1.61 -5.54
CA ILE A 248 17.06 -1.00 -5.54
C ILE A 248 16.18 -1.47 -6.71
N LYS A 249 16.76 -1.89 -7.85
CA LYS A 249 16.01 -2.42 -9.00
C LYS A 249 15.43 -3.81 -8.73
N LEU A 250 15.95 -4.57 -7.77
CA LEU A 250 15.36 -5.85 -7.35
C LEU A 250 13.92 -5.67 -6.89
N LEU A 251 13.62 -4.55 -6.24
CA LEU A 251 12.27 -4.22 -5.83
C LEU A 251 11.32 -4.04 -7.03
N SER A 252 11.80 -3.46 -8.13
CA SER A 252 11.01 -3.34 -9.35
C SER A 252 10.72 -4.72 -9.96
N ILE A 253 11.68 -5.64 -9.96
CA ILE A 253 11.47 -7.02 -10.42
C ILE A 253 10.45 -7.73 -9.53
N TYR A 254 10.59 -7.60 -8.22
CA TYR A 254 9.63 -8.15 -7.24
C TYR A 254 8.20 -7.63 -7.49
N THR A 255 8.05 -6.33 -7.73
CA THR A 255 6.74 -5.71 -7.95
C THR A 255 6.12 -6.10 -9.29
N VAL A 256 6.91 -6.36 -10.34
CA VAL A 256 6.42 -6.95 -11.59
C VAL A 256 5.86 -8.35 -11.34
N GLY A 257 6.59 -9.21 -10.61
CA GLY A 257 6.11 -10.53 -10.21
C GLY A 257 4.80 -10.44 -9.42
N SER A 258 4.70 -9.50 -8.48
CA SER A 258 3.47 -9.25 -7.72
C SER A 258 2.30 -8.84 -8.61
N LEU A 259 2.52 -7.93 -9.58
CA LEU A 259 1.51 -7.52 -10.55
C LEU A 259 1.01 -8.69 -11.40
N VAL A 260 1.94 -9.48 -11.95
CA VAL A 260 1.60 -10.69 -12.73
C VAL A 260 0.76 -11.63 -11.89
N CYS A 261 1.15 -11.88 -10.64
CA CYS A 261 0.40 -12.75 -9.72
C CYS A 261 -1.02 -12.22 -9.46
N VAL A 262 -1.19 -10.90 -9.27
CA VAL A 262 -2.52 -10.27 -9.09
C VAL A 262 -3.41 -10.51 -10.31
N PHE A 263 -2.90 -10.30 -11.53
CA PHE A 263 -3.68 -10.52 -12.76
C PHE A 263 -4.01 -11.99 -13.00
N VAL A 264 -3.04 -12.88 -12.78
CA VAL A 264 -3.26 -14.34 -12.86
C VAL A 264 -4.32 -14.78 -11.87
N THR A 265 -4.24 -14.31 -10.62
CA THR A 265 -5.24 -14.61 -9.59
C THR A 265 -6.63 -14.11 -9.99
N ALA A 266 -6.73 -12.89 -10.49
CA ALA A 266 -8.00 -12.30 -10.91
C ALA A 266 -8.64 -13.04 -12.10
N ALA A 267 -7.81 -13.60 -13.00
CA ALA A 267 -8.28 -14.32 -14.18
C ALA A 267 -8.68 -15.78 -13.87
N PHE A 268 -7.92 -16.47 -13.03
CA PHE A 268 -8.02 -17.94 -12.91
C PHE A 268 -8.66 -18.46 -11.61
N VAL A 269 -8.59 -17.71 -10.49
CA VAL A 269 -8.97 -18.26 -9.17
C VAL A 269 -10.47 -18.55 -9.04
N LYS A 270 -11.35 -17.89 -9.76
CA LYS A 270 -12.79 -18.19 -9.71
C LYS A 270 -13.25 -19.24 -10.72
N GLU A 271 -12.52 -19.38 -11.82
CA GLU A 271 -12.95 -20.22 -12.96
C GLU A 271 -12.28 -21.60 -12.94
N VAL A 272 -11.04 -21.70 -12.43
CA VAL A 272 -10.24 -22.93 -12.51
C VAL A 272 -9.93 -23.51 -11.13
N PHE A 273 -9.71 -22.68 -10.11
CA PHE A 273 -9.31 -23.12 -8.77
C PHE A 273 -10.23 -22.56 -7.68
N SER A 274 -10.51 -23.38 -6.66
CA SER A 274 -11.10 -22.86 -5.44
C SER A 274 -10.12 -21.93 -4.70
N SER A 275 -10.63 -20.94 -3.99
CA SER A 275 -9.80 -20.00 -3.23
C SER A 275 -8.85 -20.70 -2.25
N ALA A 276 -9.26 -21.84 -1.66
CA ALA A 276 -8.43 -22.62 -0.74
C ALA A 276 -7.23 -23.25 -1.45
N ILE A 277 -7.42 -23.83 -2.63
CA ILE A 277 -6.33 -24.41 -3.44
C ILE A 277 -5.35 -23.33 -3.86
N ALA A 278 -5.85 -22.17 -4.31
CA ALA A 278 -5.02 -21.04 -4.68
C ALA A 278 -4.14 -20.56 -3.49
N MET A 279 -4.71 -20.48 -2.27
CA MET A 279 -3.96 -20.12 -1.07
C MET A 279 -2.83 -21.11 -0.79
N ILE A 280 -3.08 -22.41 -0.89
CA ILE A 280 -2.05 -23.46 -0.68
C ILE A 280 -0.93 -23.33 -1.70
N ILE A 281 -1.26 -23.19 -2.99
CA ILE A 281 -0.28 -23.06 -4.07
C ILE A 281 0.59 -21.81 -3.86
N TYR A 282 -0.01 -20.65 -3.63
CA TYR A 282 0.74 -19.41 -3.46
C TYR A 282 1.61 -19.41 -2.20
N THR A 283 1.13 -19.99 -1.10
CA THR A 283 1.92 -20.14 0.12
C THR A 283 3.11 -21.06 -0.11
N GLY A 284 2.90 -22.20 -0.76
CA GLY A 284 3.97 -23.13 -1.11
C GLY A 284 5.05 -22.50 -2.00
N LEU A 285 4.62 -21.81 -3.07
CA LEU A 285 5.54 -21.09 -3.96
C LEU A 285 6.32 -19.99 -3.21
N SER A 286 5.66 -19.23 -2.33
CA SER A 286 6.32 -18.20 -1.51
C SER A 286 7.37 -18.79 -0.58
N MET A 287 7.06 -19.91 0.09
CA MET A 287 8.01 -20.60 0.96
C MET A 287 9.23 -21.09 0.19
N ILE A 288 9.02 -21.74 -0.95
CA ILE A 288 10.11 -22.24 -1.81
C ILE A 288 10.97 -21.07 -2.29
N SER A 289 10.35 -19.99 -2.77
CA SER A 289 11.08 -18.81 -3.26
C SER A 289 11.92 -18.16 -2.17
N LEU A 290 11.37 -17.99 -0.95
CA LEU A 290 12.13 -17.45 0.19
C LEU A 290 13.30 -18.35 0.59
N LEU A 291 13.10 -19.66 0.62
CA LEU A 291 14.17 -20.62 0.92
C LEU A 291 15.29 -20.55 -0.12
N LEU A 292 14.96 -20.47 -1.42
CA LEU A 292 15.93 -20.32 -2.49
C LEU A 292 16.74 -19.03 -2.34
N VAL A 293 16.10 -17.91 -2.09
CA VAL A 293 16.79 -16.63 -1.87
C VAL A 293 17.72 -16.68 -0.65
N CYS A 294 17.32 -17.35 0.44
CA CYS A 294 18.15 -17.48 1.64
C CYS A 294 19.34 -18.42 1.46
N LEU A 295 19.15 -19.54 0.74
CA LEU A 295 20.19 -20.57 0.56
C LEU A 295 21.19 -20.24 -0.54
N PHE A 296 20.75 -19.51 -1.56
CA PHE A 296 21.56 -19.18 -2.74
C PHE A 296 21.52 -17.67 -3.02
N PRO A 297 22.26 -16.86 -2.22
CA PRO A 297 22.25 -15.40 -2.36
C PRO A 297 23.03 -14.96 -3.61
N THR A 298 22.47 -15.18 -4.79
CA THR A 298 23.05 -14.78 -6.07
C THR A 298 22.21 -13.72 -6.76
N PRO A 299 22.81 -12.85 -7.62
CA PRO A 299 22.06 -11.82 -8.36
C PRO A 299 21.00 -12.35 -9.31
N MET A 300 21.01 -13.66 -9.58
CA MET A 300 20.08 -14.32 -10.52
C MET A 300 18.83 -14.92 -9.84
N MET A 301 18.77 -14.94 -8.52
CA MET A 301 17.62 -15.40 -7.73
C MET A 301 16.89 -14.27 -7.04
#